data_a86800275f6ffbf7e3032eb0fbf49bd4
#
_entry.id   a86800275f6ffbf7e3032eb0fbf49bd4
#
_cell.length_a   1.000
_cell.length_b   1.000
_cell.length_c   1.000
_cell.angle_alpha   90.00
_cell.angle_beta   90.00
_cell.angle_gamma   90.00
#
_symmetry.space_group_name_H-M   'P 1'
#
loop_
_entity.id
_entity.type
_entity.pdbx_description
1 polymer ?
#
loop_
_entity_poly.entity_id
_entity_poly.type
_entity_poly.pdbx_seq_one_letter_code
_entity_poly.pdbx_strand_id
1 'polypeptide(L)'
;MAENDIQYSRENTIAAWHRFIESGTIPEGMVRRPVAESWLRCRELGVDPFGATYPHMSRQVLNKMQQENHVLLSYAIPCLRLLRSAAGAGGVSLISPSLFVYYMLSEYESEPLSYGIYLDERTCGNTAMSIASHEHEAAFLHKYEKFRLIDQTTSSAAAPIRVGGELAGYIALSVTSGLSSEHMMALVNCTAGFIGELYAGGLGKDGLMAGCQRII
;
A
#
# COMPACT_ATOMS: atom_id res chain seq x y z
N MET A 1 -24.25 5.66 22.34
CA MET A 1 -23.64 4.56 23.13
C MET A 1 -22.28 4.33 22.48
N ALA A 2 -21.22 4.67 23.18
CA ALA A 2 -19.86 4.50 22.67
C ALA A 2 -19.61 2.99 22.49
N GLU A 3 -19.32 2.55 21.25
CA GLU A 3 -18.68 1.28 21.02
C GLU A 3 -17.38 1.30 21.80
N ASN A 4 -17.24 0.34 22.72
CA ASN A 4 -16.04 0.15 23.52
C ASN A 4 -14.84 0.16 22.56
N ASP A 5 -13.92 1.10 22.75
CA ASP A 5 -12.55 1.04 22.25
C ASP A 5 -11.90 -0.22 22.85
N ILE A 6 -12.13 -1.37 22.23
CA ILE A 6 -11.32 -2.56 22.45
C ILE A 6 -9.96 -2.19 21.88
N GLN A 7 -9.08 -1.74 22.78
CA GLN A 7 -7.72 -1.41 22.43
C GLN A 7 -7.00 -2.72 22.08
N TYR A 8 -6.92 -3.02 20.78
CA TYR A 8 -6.19 -4.19 20.28
C TYR A 8 -4.73 -4.07 20.67
N SER A 9 -4.32 -4.80 21.71
CA SER A 9 -2.95 -4.75 22.19
C SER A 9 -2.02 -5.52 21.25
N ARG A 10 -0.77 -5.08 21.18
CA ARG A 10 0.29 -5.77 20.44
C ARG A 10 0.41 -7.23 20.88
N GLU A 11 0.38 -7.47 22.19
CA GLU A 11 0.54 -8.78 22.81
C GLU A 11 -0.60 -9.72 22.42
N ASN A 12 -1.84 -9.23 22.44
CA ASN A 12 -3.01 -9.97 22.01
C ASN A 12 -2.94 -10.34 20.53
N THR A 13 -2.56 -9.41 19.68
CA THR A 13 -2.45 -9.67 18.22
C THR A 13 -1.36 -10.68 17.90
N ILE A 14 -0.19 -10.61 18.56
CA ILE A 14 0.89 -11.60 18.40
C ILE A 14 0.42 -12.99 18.87
N ALA A 15 -0.22 -13.08 20.03
CA ALA A 15 -0.76 -14.34 20.54
C ALA A 15 -1.83 -14.93 19.59
N ALA A 16 -2.71 -14.06 19.05
CA ALA A 16 -3.70 -14.47 18.08
C ALA A 16 -3.06 -14.96 16.77
N TRP A 17 -1.98 -14.33 16.30
CA TRP A 17 -1.25 -14.76 15.11
C TRP A 17 -0.70 -16.17 15.28
N HIS A 18 0.01 -16.44 16.38
CA HIS A 18 0.54 -17.77 16.66
C HIS A 18 -0.57 -18.82 16.69
N ARG A 19 -1.66 -18.54 17.41
CA ARG A 19 -2.81 -19.45 17.48
C ARG A 19 -3.45 -19.67 16.10
N PHE A 20 -3.56 -18.61 15.28
CA PHE A 20 -4.11 -18.71 13.94
C PHE A 20 -3.25 -19.60 13.04
N ILE A 21 -1.93 -19.45 13.07
CA ILE A 21 -1.01 -20.30 12.31
C ILE A 21 -1.10 -21.76 12.71
N GLU A 22 -1.18 -22.05 14.02
CA GLU A 22 -1.24 -23.40 14.54
C GLU A 22 -2.60 -24.08 14.32
N SER A 23 -3.69 -23.39 14.64
CA SER A 23 -5.04 -24.01 14.71
C SER A 23 -6.02 -23.49 13.65
N GLY A 24 -5.72 -22.37 13.01
CA GLY A 24 -6.61 -21.68 12.08
C GLY A 24 -7.74 -20.88 12.74
N THR A 25 -7.68 -20.70 14.04
CA THR A 25 -8.71 -19.96 14.79
C THR A 25 -8.18 -18.62 15.25
N ILE A 26 -8.96 -17.56 15.03
CA ILE A 26 -8.67 -16.22 15.53
C ILE A 26 -9.55 -15.99 16.75
N PRO A 27 -8.99 -15.75 17.95
CA PRO A 27 -9.79 -15.45 19.13
C PRO A 27 -10.53 -14.13 18.96
N GLU A 28 -11.78 -14.11 19.37
CA GLU A 28 -12.65 -12.91 19.28
C GLU A 28 -12.04 -11.74 20.06
N GLY A 29 -12.10 -10.54 19.50
CA GLY A 29 -11.62 -9.30 20.13
C GLY A 29 -10.10 -9.14 20.23
N MET A 30 -9.30 -10.08 19.74
CA MET A 30 -7.83 -9.99 19.79
C MET A 30 -7.21 -9.34 18.56
N VAL A 31 -7.93 -9.30 17.45
CA VAL A 31 -7.43 -8.79 16.15
C VAL A 31 -8.49 -7.89 15.53
N ARG A 32 -8.08 -6.77 14.95
CA ARG A 32 -8.98 -5.88 14.22
C ARG A 32 -9.65 -6.62 13.05
N ARG A 33 -10.92 -6.36 12.81
CA ARG A 33 -11.71 -7.04 11.79
C ARG A 33 -11.05 -7.10 10.40
N PRO A 34 -10.55 -5.98 9.80
CA PRO A 34 -9.94 -6.04 8.47
C PRO A 34 -8.67 -6.92 8.43
N VAL A 35 -7.92 -6.98 9.54
CA VAL A 35 -6.73 -7.83 9.67
C VAL A 35 -7.12 -9.29 9.78
N ALA A 36 -8.11 -9.62 10.62
CA ALA A 36 -8.60 -10.98 10.78
C ALA A 36 -9.15 -11.56 9.46
N GLU A 37 -9.97 -10.79 8.76
CA GLU A 37 -10.50 -11.16 7.44
C GLU A 37 -9.37 -11.37 6.41
N SER A 38 -8.35 -10.51 6.43
CA SER A 38 -7.18 -10.64 5.56
C SER A 38 -6.35 -11.89 5.88
N TRP A 39 -6.16 -12.24 7.16
CA TRP A 39 -5.48 -13.48 7.55
C TRP A 39 -6.22 -14.72 7.07
N LEU A 40 -7.56 -14.73 7.14
CA LEU A 40 -8.38 -15.82 6.61
C LEU A 40 -8.19 -15.98 5.10
N ARG A 41 -8.24 -14.87 4.33
CA ARG A 41 -7.98 -14.89 2.89
C ARG A 41 -6.57 -15.39 2.56
N CYS A 42 -5.54 -14.91 3.28
CA CYS A 42 -4.17 -15.39 3.10
C CYS A 42 -4.06 -16.91 3.29
N ARG A 43 -4.73 -17.47 4.29
CA ARG A 43 -4.76 -18.91 4.54
C ARG A 43 -5.49 -19.67 3.42
N GLU A 44 -6.65 -19.19 2.99
CA GLU A 44 -7.41 -19.77 1.89
C GLU A 44 -6.62 -19.76 0.58
N LEU A 45 -5.82 -18.72 0.34
CA LEU A 45 -4.93 -18.59 -0.81
C LEU A 45 -3.68 -19.48 -0.71
N GLY A 46 -3.45 -20.16 0.42
CA GLY A 46 -2.30 -21.01 0.65
C GLY A 46 -0.99 -20.24 0.83
N VAL A 47 -1.05 -19.00 1.33
CA VAL A 47 0.15 -18.20 1.60
C VAL A 47 0.96 -18.85 2.72
N ASP A 48 2.26 -19.05 2.48
CA ASP A 48 3.18 -19.55 3.51
C ASP A 48 3.52 -18.41 4.49
N PRO A 49 3.11 -18.52 5.77
CA PRO A 49 3.41 -17.48 6.78
C PRO A 49 4.91 -17.35 7.10
N PHE A 50 5.71 -18.34 6.76
CA PHE A 50 7.17 -18.36 6.96
C PHE A 50 7.95 -18.18 5.65
N GLY A 51 7.25 -18.04 4.53
CA GLY A 51 7.86 -17.81 3.23
C GLY A 51 8.69 -16.52 3.20
N ALA A 52 9.93 -16.62 2.71
CA ALA A 52 10.90 -15.52 2.71
C ALA A 52 11.14 -14.88 1.33
N THR A 53 10.43 -15.34 0.32
CA THR A 53 10.63 -14.87 -1.06
C THR A 53 9.40 -14.15 -1.60
N TYR A 54 9.63 -13.23 -2.53
CA TYR A 54 8.60 -12.57 -3.31
C TYR A 54 8.80 -12.91 -4.78
N PRO A 55 7.73 -13.24 -5.53
CA PRO A 55 7.81 -13.37 -6.97
C PRO A 55 8.13 -12.01 -7.59
N HIS A 56 9.17 -11.95 -8.40
CA HIS A 56 9.57 -10.74 -9.11
C HIS A 56 9.17 -10.84 -10.58
N MET A 57 8.60 -9.76 -11.08
CA MET A 57 8.40 -9.57 -12.51
C MET A 57 9.68 -9.01 -13.13
N SER A 58 9.92 -9.36 -14.40
CA SER A 58 11.12 -8.90 -15.10
C SER A 58 11.14 -7.36 -15.23
N ARG A 59 12.35 -6.80 -15.34
CA ARG A 59 12.54 -5.37 -15.63
C ARG A 59 11.80 -4.92 -16.89
N GLN A 60 11.66 -5.80 -17.87
CA GLN A 60 10.93 -5.50 -19.10
C GLN A 60 9.44 -5.27 -18.84
N VAL A 61 8.81 -6.08 -17.98
CA VAL A 61 7.43 -5.89 -17.54
C VAL A 61 7.29 -4.58 -16.77
N LEU A 62 8.18 -4.31 -15.82
CA LEU A 62 8.17 -3.06 -15.06
C LEU A 62 8.26 -1.84 -16.00
N ASN A 63 9.21 -1.83 -16.93
CA ASN A 63 9.38 -0.73 -17.89
C ASN A 63 8.13 -0.51 -18.73
N LYS A 64 7.49 -1.58 -19.22
CA LYS A 64 6.23 -1.49 -19.97
C LYS A 64 5.14 -0.83 -19.12
N MET A 65 4.93 -1.31 -17.90
CA MET A 65 3.92 -0.77 -16.99
C MET A 65 4.20 0.71 -16.65
N GLN A 66 5.46 1.08 -16.47
CA GLN A 66 5.85 2.47 -16.23
C GLN A 66 5.60 3.37 -17.46
N GLN A 67 5.87 2.88 -18.67
CA GLN A 67 5.59 3.62 -19.91
C GLN A 67 4.09 3.86 -20.10
N GLU A 68 3.27 2.84 -19.87
CA GLU A 68 1.81 2.94 -19.98
C GLU A 68 1.21 3.92 -18.96
N ASN A 69 1.88 4.13 -17.82
CA ASN A 69 1.41 4.98 -16.74
C ASN A 69 2.32 6.21 -16.50
N HIS A 70 3.11 6.62 -17.50
CA HIS A 70 4.14 7.66 -17.35
C HIS A 70 3.57 9.02 -16.87
N VAL A 71 2.35 9.36 -17.24
CA VAL A 71 1.71 10.63 -16.82
C VAL A 71 1.45 10.59 -15.30
N LEU A 72 0.84 9.52 -14.78
CA LEU A 72 0.62 9.37 -13.35
C LEU A 72 1.97 9.39 -12.59
N LEU A 73 2.97 8.67 -13.09
CA LEU A 73 4.31 8.64 -12.50
C LEU A 73 4.95 10.02 -12.44
N SER A 74 4.79 10.84 -13.47
CA SER A 74 5.37 12.19 -13.51
C SER A 74 4.85 13.11 -12.40
N TYR A 75 3.58 12.98 -12.01
CA TYR A 75 3.00 13.72 -10.88
C TYR A 75 3.27 13.04 -9.53
N ALA A 76 3.22 11.71 -9.47
CA ALA A 76 3.31 10.98 -8.22
C ALA A 76 4.74 10.92 -7.66
N ILE A 77 5.77 10.71 -8.48
CA ILE A 77 7.15 10.53 -7.99
C ILE A 77 7.65 11.72 -7.17
N PRO A 78 7.49 13.00 -7.59
CA PRO A 78 7.87 14.13 -6.76
C PRO A 78 7.15 14.16 -5.41
N CYS A 79 5.84 13.85 -5.41
CA CYS A 79 5.04 13.80 -4.18
C CYS A 79 5.49 12.68 -3.24
N LEU A 80 5.85 11.51 -3.76
CA LEU A 80 6.37 10.40 -2.97
C LEU A 80 7.74 10.73 -2.34
N ARG A 81 8.60 11.45 -3.05
CA ARG A 81 9.88 11.92 -2.49
C ARG A 81 9.65 12.90 -1.34
N LEU A 82 8.68 13.80 -1.47
CA LEU A 82 8.28 14.70 -0.39
C LEU A 82 7.66 13.94 0.79
N LEU A 83 6.77 12.97 0.51
CA LEU A 83 6.20 12.08 1.53
C LEU A 83 7.30 11.37 2.33
N ARG A 84 8.27 10.77 1.65
CA ARG A 84 9.41 10.11 2.30
C ARG A 84 10.22 11.08 3.16
N SER A 85 10.48 12.28 2.66
CA SER A 85 11.19 13.33 3.41
C SER A 85 10.40 13.77 4.64
N ALA A 86 9.09 13.94 4.53
CA ALA A 86 8.21 14.33 5.64
C ALA A 86 8.09 13.24 6.70
N ALA A 87 8.16 11.97 6.30
CA ALA A 87 8.16 10.84 7.21
C ALA A 87 9.49 10.66 7.97
N GLY A 88 10.55 11.36 7.57
CA GLY A 88 11.88 11.31 8.19
C GLY A 88 12.67 10.03 7.90
N ALA A 89 12.00 8.93 7.65
CA ALA A 89 12.55 7.61 7.31
C ALA A 89 11.45 6.77 6.67
N GLY A 90 11.84 5.64 6.07
CA GLY A 90 10.87 4.67 5.54
C GLY A 90 10.90 4.51 4.03
N GLY A 91 10.11 3.54 3.55
CA GLY A 91 9.90 3.27 2.15
C GLY A 91 8.58 3.87 1.65
N VAL A 92 8.56 4.34 0.40
CA VAL A 92 7.36 4.84 -0.27
C VAL A 92 7.16 4.13 -1.59
N SER A 93 5.90 3.87 -1.96
CA SER A 93 5.56 3.15 -3.18
C SER A 93 4.40 3.79 -3.92
N LEU A 94 4.43 3.70 -5.26
CA LEU A 94 3.28 3.92 -6.15
C LEU A 94 2.86 2.58 -6.74
N ILE A 95 1.58 2.28 -6.64
CA ILE A 95 1.03 0.96 -6.90
C ILE A 95 -0.19 1.10 -7.82
N SER A 96 -0.33 0.20 -8.79
CA SER A 96 -1.48 0.16 -9.70
C SER A 96 -2.78 -0.21 -9.00
N PRO A 97 -3.95 0.00 -9.64
CA PRO A 97 -5.22 -0.56 -9.16
C PRO A 97 -5.21 -2.08 -8.99
N SER A 98 -4.38 -2.81 -9.75
CA SER A 98 -4.18 -4.26 -9.65
C SER A 98 -3.07 -4.66 -8.67
N LEU A 99 -2.63 -3.73 -7.80
CA LEU A 99 -1.60 -3.92 -6.78
C LEU A 99 -0.18 -4.21 -7.32
N PHE A 100 0.10 -3.86 -8.58
CA PHE A 100 1.45 -3.91 -9.15
C PHE A 100 2.24 -2.65 -8.76
N VAL A 101 3.46 -2.81 -8.28
CA VAL A 101 4.33 -1.71 -7.87
C VAL A 101 5.00 -1.08 -9.09
N TYR A 102 4.64 0.16 -9.40
CA TYR A 102 5.28 0.95 -10.46
C TYR A 102 6.60 1.58 -10.03
N TYR A 103 6.65 2.01 -8.77
CA TYR A 103 7.77 2.76 -8.21
C TYR A 103 7.87 2.50 -6.72
N MET A 104 9.08 2.30 -6.23
CA MET A 104 9.35 2.15 -4.81
C MET A 104 10.73 2.74 -4.51
N LEU A 105 10.82 3.52 -3.44
CA LEU A 105 12.06 3.88 -2.77
C LEU A 105 12.05 3.21 -1.40
N SER A 106 13.01 2.32 -1.18
CA SER A 106 13.24 1.69 0.10
C SER A 106 13.88 2.68 1.09
N GLU A 107 13.74 2.40 2.38
CA GLU A 107 14.42 3.15 3.43
C GLU A 107 15.96 3.09 3.28
N TYR A 108 16.46 1.97 2.80
CA TYR A 108 17.90 1.68 2.71
C TYR A 108 18.47 1.84 1.30
N GLU A 109 17.64 2.11 0.30
CA GLU A 109 18.05 2.24 -1.09
C GLU A 109 17.81 3.65 -1.60
N SER A 110 18.81 4.20 -2.30
CA SER A 110 18.70 5.50 -2.97
C SER A 110 18.06 5.39 -4.36
N GLU A 111 18.09 4.20 -4.95
CA GLU A 111 17.62 3.94 -6.29
C GLU A 111 16.25 3.24 -6.28
N PRO A 112 15.38 3.54 -7.24
CA PRO A 112 14.11 2.83 -7.40
C PRO A 112 14.33 1.34 -7.71
N LEU A 113 13.32 0.52 -7.39
CA LEU A 113 13.33 -0.91 -7.72
C LEU A 113 13.63 -1.15 -9.20
N SER A 114 14.43 -2.17 -9.45
CA SER A 114 14.80 -2.64 -10.79
C SER A 114 13.88 -3.74 -11.34
N TYR A 115 12.87 -4.16 -10.59
CA TYR A 115 11.91 -5.21 -10.93
C TYR A 115 10.51 -4.86 -10.41
N GLY A 116 9.48 -5.42 -11.03
CA GLY A 116 8.11 -5.28 -10.57
C GLY A 116 7.73 -6.32 -9.53
N ILE A 117 6.79 -5.98 -8.67
CA ILE A 117 6.24 -6.88 -7.66
C ILE A 117 4.72 -6.64 -7.53
N TYR A 118 3.95 -7.69 -7.27
CA TYR A 118 2.55 -7.57 -6.87
C TYR A 118 2.44 -7.61 -5.35
N LEU A 119 1.68 -6.68 -4.78
CA LEU A 119 1.42 -6.59 -3.34
C LEU A 119 0.02 -7.10 -2.97
N ASP A 120 -0.50 -8.04 -3.75
CA ASP A 120 -1.73 -8.76 -3.42
C ASP A 120 -1.50 -9.82 -2.32
N GLU A 121 -2.59 -10.26 -1.70
CA GLU A 121 -2.52 -11.21 -0.59
C GLU A 121 -1.94 -12.57 -0.99
N ARG A 122 -2.14 -13.02 -2.23
CA ARG A 122 -1.58 -14.27 -2.74
C ARG A 122 -0.06 -14.24 -2.82
N THR A 123 0.48 -13.08 -3.21
CA THR A 123 1.92 -12.91 -3.46
C THR A 123 2.69 -12.56 -2.20
N CYS A 124 2.16 -11.63 -1.42
CA CYS A 124 2.88 -11.00 -0.31
C CYS A 124 2.24 -11.25 1.06
N GLY A 125 1.15 -12.02 1.14
CA GLY A 125 0.33 -12.00 2.33
C GLY A 125 -0.38 -10.65 2.48
N ASN A 126 -0.89 -10.35 3.69
CA ASN A 126 -1.59 -9.10 3.88
C ASN A 126 -0.62 -7.90 3.92
N THR A 127 -1.05 -6.83 3.26
CA THR A 127 -0.35 -5.54 3.20
C THR A 127 -1.36 -4.42 3.48
N ALA A 128 -0.88 -3.24 3.85
CA ALA A 128 -1.80 -2.09 3.96
C ALA A 128 -2.51 -1.80 2.63
N MET A 129 -1.85 -2.07 1.49
CA MET A 129 -2.42 -1.91 0.16
C MET A 129 -3.52 -2.92 -0.14
N SER A 130 -3.31 -4.21 0.21
CA SER A 130 -4.34 -5.22 0.01
C SER A 130 -5.58 -4.95 0.87
N ILE A 131 -5.39 -4.50 2.11
CA ILE A 131 -6.51 -4.09 2.96
C ILE A 131 -7.20 -2.85 2.38
N ALA A 132 -6.45 -1.80 2.00
CA ALA A 132 -7.01 -0.60 1.37
C ALA A 132 -7.79 -0.91 0.09
N SER A 133 -7.35 -1.91 -0.67
CA SER A 133 -8.04 -2.38 -1.88
C SER A 133 -9.36 -3.08 -1.56
N HIS A 134 -9.43 -3.86 -0.49
CA HIS A 134 -10.66 -4.54 -0.06
C HIS A 134 -11.65 -3.59 0.59
N GLU A 135 -11.19 -2.68 1.44
CA GLU A 135 -12.02 -1.70 2.13
C GLU A 135 -12.39 -0.49 1.25
N HIS A 136 -11.75 -0.32 0.08
CA HIS A 136 -11.87 0.84 -0.82
C HIS A 136 -11.53 2.19 -0.17
N GLU A 137 -10.81 2.17 0.94
CA GLU A 137 -10.40 3.30 1.75
C GLU A 137 -8.93 3.18 2.16
N ALA A 138 -8.39 4.25 2.77
CA ALA A 138 -7.05 4.18 3.31
C ALA A 138 -6.97 3.19 4.48
N ALA A 139 -5.88 2.45 4.55
CA ALA A 139 -5.67 1.44 5.57
C ALA A 139 -4.29 1.56 6.22
N PHE A 140 -4.24 1.15 7.48
CA PHE A 140 -3.01 1.02 8.26
C PHE A 140 -2.85 -0.41 8.76
N LEU A 141 -1.62 -0.89 8.75
CA LEU A 141 -1.25 -2.22 9.22
C LEU A 141 0.00 -2.13 10.11
N HIS A 142 -0.14 -2.50 11.38
CA HIS A 142 1.01 -2.65 12.27
C HIS A 142 1.90 -3.81 11.80
N LYS A 143 3.20 -3.70 12.09
CA LYS A 143 4.15 -4.76 11.73
C LYS A 143 3.74 -6.14 12.27
N TYR A 144 3.24 -6.22 13.49
CA TYR A 144 2.79 -7.46 14.14
C TYR A 144 1.42 -7.96 13.66
N GLU A 145 0.72 -7.22 12.81
CA GLU A 145 -0.55 -7.62 12.15
C GLU A 145 -0.31 -8.29 10.80
N LYS A 146 0.94 -8.30 10.31
CA LYS A 146 1.25 -8.92 9.03
C LYS A 146 1.23 -10.44 9.13
N PHE A 147 0.64 -11.08 8.12
CA PHE A 147 0.49 -12.54 8.06
C PHE A 147 1.84 -13.24 7.94
N ARG A 148 2.74 -12.71 7.08
CA ARG A 148 4.06 -13.31 6.89
C ARG A 148 5.05 -12.77 7.93
N LEU A 149 5.78 -13.69 8.56
CA LEU A 149 6.75 -13.36 9.62
C LEU A 149 7.86 -12.41 9.12
N ILE A 150 8.36 -12.61 7.90
CA ILE A 150 9.41 -11.75 7.32
C ILE A 150 8.99 -10.29 7.20
N ASP A 151 7.68 -10.04 7.02
CA ASP A 151 7.14 -8.70 6.85
C ASP A 151 6.85 -7.98 8.17
N GLN A 152 6.92 -8.70 9.31
CA GLN A 152 6.67 -8.15 10.65
C GLN A 152 7.79 -7.22 11.15
N THR A 153 8.52 -6.61 10.25
CA THR A 153 9.59 -5.63 10.54
C THR A 153 9.14 -4.19 10.40
N THR A 154 8.13 -3.92 9.57
CA THR A 154 7.65 -2.57 9.25
C THR A 154 6.15 -2.44 9.45
N SER A 155 5.71 -1.30 9.98
CA SER A 155 4.31 -0.85 9.91
C SER A 155 4.10 -0.11 8.59
N SER A 156 2.90 -0.18 8.02
CA SER A 156 2.60 0.46 6.74
C SER A 156 1.22 1.09 6.73
N ALA A 157 1.10 2.18 5.96
CA ALA A 157 -0.16 2.81 5.61
C ALA A 157 -0.28 2.93 4.09
N ALA A 158 -1.49 2.82 3.57
CA ALA A 158 -1.77 2.98 2.14
C ALA A 158 -3.05 3.79 1.94
N ALA A 159 -3.10 4.56 0.86
CA ALA A 159 -4.28 5.32 0.48
C ALA A 159 -4.53 5.24 -1.03
N PRO A 160 -5.81 5.15 -1.46
CA PRO A 160 -6.18 5.17 -2.87
C PRO A 160 -5.97 6.57 -3.46
N ILE A 161 -5.41 6.64 -4.66
CA ILE A 161 -5.40 7.83 -5.51
C ILE A 161 -6.68 7.79 -6.34
N ARG A 162 -7.52 8.79 -6.20
CA ARG A 162 -8.78 8.91 -6.97
C ARG A 162 -8.75 10.13 -7.87
N VAL A 163 -9.26 9.96 -9.07
CA VAL A 163 -9.35 11.00 -10.10
C VAL A 163 -10.77 11.03 -10.61
N GLY A 164 -11.51 12.08 -10.34
CA GLY A 164 -12.93 12.15 -10.68
C GLY A 164 -13.78 11.05 -10.02
N GLY A 165 -13.36 10.53 -8.86
CA GLY A 165 -13.99 9.40 -8.16
C GLY A 165 -13.44 8.03 -8.55
N GLU A 166 -12.82 7.89 -9.72
CA GLU A 166 -12.25 6.63 -10.21
C GLU A 166 -10.88 6.33 -9.57
N LEU A 167 -10.61 5.06 -9.36
CA LEU A 167 -9.35 4.59 -8.78
C LEU A 167 -8.23 4.63 -9.84
N ALA A 168 -7.22 5.49 -9.63
CA ALA A 168 -6.03 5.57 -10.47
C ALA A 168 -4.85 4.72 -9.95
N GLY A 169 -4.83 4.39 -8.68
CA GLY A 169 -3.79 3.59 -8.03
C GLY A 169 -3.79 3.78 -6.53
N TYR A 170 -2.67 3.40 -5.91
CA TYR A 170 -2.45 3.56 -4.48
C TYR A 170 -1.06 4.12 -4.23
N ILE A 171 -0.91 4.83 -3.11
CA ILE A 171 0.40 5.08 -2.52
C ILE A 171 0.52 4.34 -1.20
N ALA A 172 1.75 4.03 -0.83
CA ALA A 172 2.05 3.46 0.48
C ALA A 172 3.28 4.10 1.11
N LEU A 173 3.26 4.12 2.44
CA LEU A 173 4.36 4.48 3.32
C LEU A 173 4.60 3.31 4.26
N SER A 174 5.87 2.87 4.38
CA SER A 174 6.28 1.81 5.31
C SER A 174 7.42 2.31 6.17
N VAL A 175 7.34 2.11 7.49
CA VAL A 175 8.36 2.54 8.46
C VAL A 175 8.68 1.43 9.45
N THR A 176 9.94 1.37 9.90
CA THR A 176 10.37 0.45 10.96
C THR A 176 9.95 0.93 12.34
N SER A 177 9.96 2.26 12.55
CA SER A 177 9.60 2.93 13.82
C SER A 177 9.41 4.43 13.61
N GLY A 178 9.01 5.16 14.64
CA GLY A 178 9.07 6.63 14.72
C GLY A 178 7.77 7.38 14.37
N LEU A 179 6.83 6.80 13.63
CA LEU A 179 5.56 7.44 13.31
C LEU A 179 4.37 6.69 13.93
N SER A 180 3.40 7.44 14.42
CA SER A 180 2.12 6.87 14.84
C SER A 180 1.24 6.52 13.63
N SER A 181 0.26 5.64 13.84
CA SER A 181 -0.71 5.25 12.82
C SER A 181 -1.46 6.46 12.26
N GLU A 182 -1.86 7.39 13.13
CA GLU A 182 -2.59 8.60 12.75
C GLU A 182 -1.74 9.49 11.83
N HIS A 183 -0.45 9.68 12.16
CA HIS A 183 0.46 10.45 11.32
C HIS A 183 0.68 9.80 9.96
N MET A 184 0.91 8.48 9.92
CA MET A 184 1.09 7.75 8.67
C MET A 184 -0.17 7.83 7.80
N MET A 185 -1.36 7.66 8.39
CA MET A 185 -2.64 7.77 7.70
C MET A 185 -2.87 9.17 7.16
N ALA A 186 -2.60 10.21 7.95
CA ALA A 186 -2.70 11.60 7.50
C ALA A 186 -1.78 11.88 6.32
N LEU A 187 -0.52 11.46 6.40
CA LEU A 187 0.47 11.68 5.34
C LEU A 187 0.07 10.98 4.03
N VAL A 188 -0.33 9.70 4.07
CA VAL A 188 -0.73 9.00 2.84
C VAL A 188 -2.04 9.55 2.27
N ASN A 189 -3.04 9.87 3.08
CA ASN A 189 -4.29 10.45 2.60
C ASN A 189 -4.08 11.81 1.93
N CYS A 190 -3.36 12.73 2.58
CA CYS A 190 -3.06 14.04 2.00
C CYS A 190 -2.27 13.92 0.69
N THR A 191 -1.26 13.04 0.66
CA THR A 191 -0.43 12.85 -0.54
C THR A 191 -1.23 12.21 -1.67
N ALA A 192 -2.05 11.20 -1.40
CA ALA A 192 -2.90 10.55 -2.40
C ALA A 192 -3.91 11.53 -3.01
N GLY A 193 -4.58 12.33 -2.17
CA GLY A 193 -5.50 13.38 -2.61
C GLY A 193 -4.79 14.40 -3.49
N PHE A 194 -3.62 14.88 -3.07
CA PHE A 194 -2.83 15.86 -3.84
C PHE A 194 -2.39 15.32 -5.21
N ILE A 195 -1.94 14.05 -5.27
CA ILE A 195 -1.60 13.39 -6.55
C ILE A 195 -2.84 13.32 -7.45
N GLY A 196 -4.01 12.96 -6.90
CA GLY A 196 -5.26 12.89 -7.64
C GLY A 196 -5.64 14.22 -8.29
N GLU A 197 -5.55 15.32 -7.55
CA GLU A 197 -5.82 16.67 -8.05
C GLU A 197 -4.81 17.12 -9.13
N LEU A 198 -3.52 16.88 -8.92
CA LEU A 198 -2.49 17.19 -9.91
C LEU A 198 -2.70 16.41 -11.21
N TYR A 199 -3.02 15.13 -11.10
CA TYR A 199 -3.25 14.27 -12.26
C TYR A 199 -4.52 14.68 -13.02
N ALA A 200 -5.62 14.97 -12.33
CA ALA A 200 -6.84 15.49 -12.92
C ALA A 200 -6.61 16.83 -13.67
N GLY A 201 -5.87 17.75 -13.03
CA GLY A 201 -5.52 19.05 -13.64
C GLY A 201 -4.60 18.91 -14.86
N GLY A 202 -3.69 17.92 -14.87
CA GLY A 202 -2.82 17.59 -16.00
C GLY A 202 -3.61 17.04 -17.19
N LEU A 203 -4.49 16.07 -16.97
CA LEU A 203 -5.35 15.51 -17.99
C LEU A 203 -6.25 16.58 -18.66
N GLY A 204 -6.74 17.54 -17.87
CA GLY A 204 -7.54 18.66 -18.41
C GLY A 204 -6.75 19.56 -19.36
N LYS A 205 -5.47 19.83 -19.07
CA LYS A 205 -4.59 20.64 -19.94
C LYS A 205 -4.20 19.91 -21.23
N ASP A 206 -3.89 18.62 -21.13
CA ASP A 206 -3.54 17.81 -22.30
C ASP A 206 -4.76 17.62 -23.23
N GLY A 207 -5.96 17.49 -22.69
CA GLY A 207 -7.21 17.47 -23.44
C GLY A 207 -7.49 18.77 -24.22
N LEU A 208 -7.17 19.92 -23.62
CA LEU A 208 -7.27 21.23 -24.27
C LEU A 208 -6.24 21.39 -25.41
N MET A 209 -5.01 20.94 -25.20
CA MET A 209 -3.95 21.00 -26.23
C MET A 209 -4.24 20.06 -27.40
N ALA A 210 -4.77 18.87 -27.17
CA ALA A 210 -5.20 17.93 -28.23
C ALA A 210 -6.38 18.48 -29.04
N GLY A 211 -7.27 19.26 -28.43
CA GLY A 211 -8.35 19.97 -29.09
C GLY A 211 -7.87 21.11 -30.02
N CYS A 212 -6.83 21.86 -29.58
CA CYS A 212 -6.28 22.95 -30.39
C CYS A 212 -5.49 22.47 -31.61
N GLN A 213 -4.90 21.28 -31.60
CA GLN A 213 -4.20 20.71 -32.77
C GLN A 213 -5.12 20.18 -33.88
N ARG A 214 -6.43 20.08 -33.67
CA ARG A 214 -7.42 19.64 -34.69
C ARG A 214 -8.12 20.80 -35.40
N ILE A 215 -7.76 22.04 -35.13
CA ILE A 215 -8.37 23.26 -35.68
C ILE A 215 -7.39 24.06 -36.58
N ILE A 216 -6.23 23.48 -36.93
CA ILE A 216 -5.32 24.09 -37.93
C ILE A 216 -5.22 23.18 -39.14
#